data_676ccce1c4b3c0d72e401763b6542eba
#
_entry.id   676ccce1c4b3c0d72e401763b6542eba
#
_cell.length_a   1.000
_cell.length_b   1.000
_cell.length_c   1.000
_cell.angle_alpha   90.00
_cell.angle_beta   90.00
_cell.angle_gamma   90.00
#
_symmetry.space_group_name_H-M   'P 1'
#
loop_
_entity.id
_entity.type
_entity.pdbx_description
1 polymer ?
#
loop_
_entity_poly.entity_id
_entity_poly.type
_entity_poly.pdbx_seq_one_letter_code
_entity_poly.pdbx_strand_id
1 'polypeptide(L)'
;MEKKQSVIGIGEALFDVLPEGKKLGGAPANFAYHVSQFGLNSCAVSAIGDDELGKELEKELNDHHLNYQIDKVAYPTGTVQVSLDANGIPCYDIKEGAAWDNIPYTPALEKLAKNCTAACFGSLAQRNEVSRNTICRFLDNMPKEEGILKIFDINLRQGFYTKEIITESIKRCNILKINDEELITVSRIFGYPGIDLENKCWLLLGKYNLKMLILTCGVNGSYVFTPGEVSFIETPKVEVADTVGAGDSFTGAFVASILKGKSVREAHELAVKVSAFVCTQNGAIPVLPDEFTK
;
A
#
# COMPACT_ATOMS: atom_id res chain seq x y z
N MET A 1 20.21 17.06 15.50
CA MET A 1 19.94 16.79 14.08
C MET A 1 18.59 16.07 14.04
N GLU A 2 17.57 16.67 13.43
CA GLU A 2 16.31 15.98 13.22
C GLU A 2 16.57 14.70 12.39
N LYS A 3 16.08 13.57 12.88
CA LYS A 3 16.17 12.28 12.17
C LYS A 3 15.35 12.44 10.88
N LYS A 4 16.01 12.45 9.72
CA LYS A 4 15.32 12.60 8.42
C LYS A 4 14.31 11.48 8.31
N GLN A 5 13.02 11.81 8.27
CA GLN A 5 11.94 10.82 8.16
C GLN A 5 12.10 10.06 6.84
N SER A 6 12.15 8.75 6.91
CA SER A 6 12.26 7.86 5.75
C SER A 6 11.05 6.93 5.73
N VAL A 7 10.32 6.93 4.63
CA VAL A 7 9.08 6.16 4.43
C VAL A 7 9.28 5.14 3.32
N ILE A 8 8.95 3.90 3.59
CA ILE A 8 9.22 2.78 2.69
C ILE A 8 7.92 2.14 2.22
N GLY A 9 7.78 1.95 0.92
CA GLY A 9 6.82 1.02 0.34
C GLY A 9 7.55 -0.25 -0.06
N ILE A 10 7.24 -1.40 0.54
CA ILE A 10 7.92 -2.66 0.26
C ILE A 10 6.95 -3.72 -0.26
N GLY A 11 7.25 -4.27 -1.43
CA GLY A 11 6.45 -5.32 -2.05
C GLY A 11 6.55 -5.33 -3.58
N GLU A 12 5.43 -5.52 -4.26
CA GLU A 12 5.36 -5.62 -5.71
C GLU A 12 5.67 -4.28 -6.40
N ALA A 13 6.46 -4.36 -7.48
CA ALA A 13 6.57 -3.36 -8.53
C ALA A 13 6.42 -4.08 -9.88
N LEU A 14 5.54 -3.58 -10.73
CA LEU A 14 5.10 -4.30 -11.92
C LEU A 14 4.55 -3.34 -12.98
N PHE A 15 4.22 -3.89 -14.15
CA PHE A 15 3.42 -3.20 -15.14
C PHE A 15 2.02 -3.81 -15.24
N ASP A 16 1.01 -2.95 -15.16
CA ASP A 16 -0.33 -3.29 -15.63
C ASP A 16 -0.35 -3.17 -17.16
N VAL A 17 -0.55 -4.31 -17.81
CA VAL A 17 -0.59 -4.41 -19.28
C VAL A 17 -2.04 -4.36 -19.74
N LEU A 18 -2.42 -3.21 -20.27
CA LEU A 18 -3.75 -2.90 -20.77
C LEU A 18 -3.75 -2.97 -22.32
N PRO A 19 -4.91 -3.10 -22.97
CA PRO A 19 -4.99 -3.07 -24.44
C PRO A 19 -4.39 -1.81 -25.08
N GLU A 20 -4.47 -0.67 -24.40
CA GLU A 20 -3.96 0.63 -24.83
C GLU A 20 -2.50 0.89 -24.46
N GLY A 21 -1.86 0.00 -23.71
CA GLY A 21 -0.45 0.14 -23.32
C GLY A 21 -0.15 -0.36 -21.90
N LYS A 22 1.04 -0.04 -21.43
CA LYS A 22 1.50 -0.41 -20.10
C LYS A 22 1.46 0.79 -19.16
N LYS A 23 1.12 0.55 -17.89
CA LYS A 23 1.20 1.55 -16.82
C LYS A 23 2.02 0.99 -15.65
N LEU A 24 2.85 1.82 -15.06
CA LEU A 24 3.54 1.47 -13.82
C LEU A 24 2.51 1.20 -12.73
N GLY A 25 2.67 0.09 -12.03
CA GLY A 25 1.80 -0.39 -10.96
C GLY A 25 2.59 -1.01 -9.81
N GLY A 26 1.85 -1.46 -8.81
CA GLY A 26 2.37 -1.98 -7.56
C GLY A 26 2.03 -1.05 -6.40
N ALA A 27 1.12 -1.51 -5.52
CA ALA A 27 0.61 -0.69 -4.43
C ALA A 27 1.71 -0.08 -3.53
N PRO A 28 2.78 -0.81 -3.16
CA PRO A 28 3.86 -0.22 -2.36
C PRO A 28 4.64 0.89 -3.09
N ALA A 29 4.85 0.77 -4.40
CA ALA A 29 5.49 1.81 -5.20
C ALA A 29 4.60 3.05 -5.34
N ASN A 30 3.31 2.85 -5.60
CA ASN A 30 2.32 3.92 -5.66
C ASN A 30 2.25 4.68 -4.32
N PHE A 31 2.18 3.96 -3.20
CA PHE A 31 2.23 4.55 -1.86
C PHE A 31 3.47 5.42 -1.67
N ALA A 32 4.66 4.90 -1.99
CA ALA A 32 5.91 5.63 -1.83
C ALA A 32 5.95 6.89 -2.70
N TYR A 33 5.43 6.81 -3.93
CA TYR A 33 5.30 7.97 -4.81
C TYR A 33 4.40 9.05 -4.20
N HIS A 34 3.21 8.70 -3.73
CA HIS A 34 2.31 9.68 -3.12
C HIS A 34 2.93 10.33 -1.88
N VAL A 35 3.63 9.58 -1.04
CA VAL A 35 4.35 10.13 0.12
C VAL A 35 5.43 11.13 -0.32
N SER A 36 6.16 10.86 -1.42
CA SER A 36 7.22 11.76 -1.91
C SER A 36 6.70 13.15 -2.26
N GLN A 37 5.50 13.23 -2.81
CA GLN A 37 4.87 14.49 -3.20
C GLN A 37 4.59 15.42 -2.01
N PHE A 38 4.52 14.89 -0.79
CA PHE A 38 4.42 15.67 0.45
C PHE A 38 5.79 16.14 0.98
N GLY A 39 6.86 16.00 0.20
CA GLY A 39 8.21 16.43 0.57
C GLY A 39 8.90 15.52 1.58
N LEU A 40 8.37 14.32 1.85
CA LEU A 40 9.02 13.31 2.68
C LEU A 40 9.98 12.45 1.87
N ASN A 41 11.05 11.97 2.51
CA ASN A 41 11.97 11.03 1.89
C ASN A 41 11.31 9.64 1.84
N SER A 42 10.79 9.27 0.68
CA SER A 42 10.19 7.96 0.46
C SER A 42 11.02 7.10 -0.49
N CYS A 43 10.84 5.78 -0.41
CA CYS A 43 11.57 4.83 -1.24
C CYS A 43 10.71 3.60 -1.50
N ALA A 44 10.66 3.16 -2.75
CA ALA A 44 10.06 1.89 -3.15
C ALA A 44 11.10 0.77 -3.03
N VAL A 45 10.72 -0.34 -2.40
CA VAL A 45 11.55 -1.54 -2.25
C VAL A 45 10.88 -2.71 -2.95
N SER A 46 11.58 -3.30 -3.93
CA SER A 46 11.07 -4.41 -4.72
C SER A 46 12.23 -5.21 -5.36
N ALA A 47 11.91 -6.08 -6.31
CA ALA A 47 12.85 -6.69 -7.22
C ALA A 47 12.31 -6.69 -8.66
N ILE A 48 13.21 -6.62 -9.63
CA ILE A 48 12.93 -6.69 -11.07
C ILE A 48 13.82 -7.71 -11.74
N GLY A 49 13.46 -8.12 -12.96
CA GLY A 49 14.31 -8.93 -13.82
C GLY A 49 15.44 -8.11 -14.44
N ASP A 50 16.49 -8.80 -14.87
CA ASP A 50 17.50 -8.19 -15.77
C ASP A 50 17.02 -8.31 -17.22
N ASP A 51 15.85 -7.68 -17.48
CA ASP A 51 15.15 -7.70 -18.76
C ASP A 51 14.74 -6.27 -19.20
N GLU A 52 14.18 -6.15 -20.40
CA GLU A 52 13.79 -4.85 -20.94
C GLU A 52 12.67 -4.17 -20.11
N LEU A 53 11.73 -4.97 -19.56
CA LEU A 53 10.70 -4.43 -18.67
C LEU A 53 11.29 -3.90 -17.37
N GLY A 54 12.33 -4.55 -16.83
CA GLY A 54 13.05 -4.07 -15.65
C GLY A 54 13.72 -2.73 -15.89
N LYS A 55 14.38 -2.56 -17.04
CA LYS A 55 14.98 -1.28 -17.45
C LYS A 55 13.93 -0.19 -17.63
N GLU A 56 12.79 -0.54 -18.22
CA GLU A 56 11.66 0.38 -18.40
C GLU A 56 11.08 0.80 -17.04
N LEU A 57 10.95 -0.14 -16.09
CA LEU A 57 10.47 0.14 -14.74
C LEU A 57 11.42 1.09 -13.99
N GLU A 58 12.73 0.84 -14.04
CA GLU A 58 13.72 1.77 -13.47
C GLU A 58 13.62 3.16 -14.09
N LYS A 59 13.39 3.24 -15.41
CA LYS A 59 13.22 4.51 -16.12
C LYS A 59 11.97 5.25 -15.62
N GLU A 60 10.83 4.57 -15.54
CA GLU A 60 9.57 5.17 -15.03
C GLU A 60 9.73 5.70 -13.60
N LEU A 61 10.38 4.95 -12.71
CA LEU A 61 10.64 5.41 -11.35
C LEU A 61 11.53 6.67 -11.31
N ASN A 62 12.55 6.73 -12.19
CA ASN A 62 13.42 7.90 -12.33
C ASN A 62 12.68 9.10 -12.91
N ASP A 63 11.85 8.90 -13.93
CA ASP A 63 11.04 9.96 -14.55
C ASP A 63 10.05 10.57 -13.53
N HIS A 64 9.53 9.75 -12.62
CA HIS A 64 8.71 10.20 -11.49
C HIS A 64 9.51 10.70 -10.28
N HIS A 65 10.83 10.77 -10.35
CA HIS A 65 11.72 11.19 -9.26
C HIS A 65 11.52 10.40 -7.95
N LEU A 66 11.08 9.16 -8.03
CA LEU A 66 10.89 8.29 -6.87
C LEU A 66 12.20 7.57 -6.53
N ASN A 67 12.65 7.69 -5.28
CA ASN A 67 13.77 6.88 -4.81
C ASN A 67 13.35 5.41 -4.73
N TYR A 68 14.28 4.52 -5.06
CA TYR A 68 14.04 3.09 -4.98
C TYR A 68 15.27 2.31 -4.52
N GLN A 69 15.02 1.17 -3.88
CA GLN A 69 15.98 0.11 -3.59
C GLN A 69 15.43 -1.15 -4.24
N ILE A 70 15.77 -1.36 -5.50
CA ILE A 70 15.28 -2.48 -6.32
C ILE A 70 16.48 -3.32 -6.74
N ASP A 71 16.43 -4.60 -6.39
CA ASP A 71 17.47 -5.56 -6.75
C ASP A 71 17.07 -6.29 -8.04
N LYS A 72 18.07 -6.58 -8.91
CA LYS A 72 17.88 -7.42 -10.10
C LYS A 72 18.05 -8.87 -9.73
N VAL A 73 17.07 -9.70 -10.11
CA VAL A 73 17.02 -11.12 -9.80
C VAL A 73 16.82 -11.95 -11.08
N ALA A 74 17.09 -13.27 -11.00
CA ALA A 74 16.95 -14.19 -12.14
C ALA A 74 15.50 -14.62 -12.40
N TYR A 75 14.56 -13.68 -12.30
CA TYR A 75 13.13 -13.87 -12.54
C TYR A 75 12.63 -12.72 -13.42
N PRO A 76 11.59 -12.92 -14.23
CA PRO A 76 11.06 -11.86 -15.09
C PRO A 76 10.47 -10.70 -14.28
N THR A 77 10.59 -9.51 -14.80
CA THR A 77 9.88 -8.34 -14.23
C THR A 77 8.38 -8.58 -14.21
N GLY A 78 7.75 -8.21 -13.09
CA GLY A 78 6.33 -8.50 -12.84
C GLY A 78 5.39 -7.80 -13.83
N THR A 79 4.37 -8.51 -14.25
CA THR A 79 3.27 -7.97 -15.06
C THR A 79 1.92 -8.47 -14.57
N VAL A 80 0.91 -7.63 -14.71
CA VAL A 80 -0.50 -7.99 -14.58
C VAL A 80 -1.15 -7.79 -15.94
N GLN A 81 -1.67 -8.86 -16.52
CA GLN A 81 -2.44 -8.77 -17.76
C GLN A 81 -3.87 -8.37 -17.41
N VAL A 82 -4.32 -7.24 -17.97
CA VAL A 82 -5.68 -6.77 -17.81
C VAL A 82 -6.44 -7.04 -19.11
N SER A 83 -7.47 -7.86 -19.03
CA SER A 83 -8.38 -8.15 -20.14
C SER A 83 -9.81 -7.84 -19.72
N LEU A 84 -10.70 -7.67 -20.68
CA LEU A 84 -12.13 -7.54 -20.40
C LEU A 84 -12.82 -8.88 -20.65
N ASP A 85 -13.74 -9.26 -19.76
CA ASP A 85 -14.61 -10.40 -19.99
C ASP A 85 -15.69 -10.09 -21.06
N ALA A 86 -16.57 -11.04 -21.32
CA ALA A 86 -17.66 -10.88 -22.28
C ALA A 86 -18.66 -9.78 -21.92
N ASN A 87 -18.66 -9.31 -20.68
CA ASN A 87 -19.52 -8.23 -20.17
C ASN A 87 -18.78 -6.90 -20.05
N GLY A 88 -17.51 -6.83 -20.46
CA GLY A 88 -16.67 -5.65 -20.31
C GLY A 88 -16.09 -5.46 -18.89
N ILE A 89 -16.13 -6.48 -18.05
CA ILE A 89 -15.58 -6.42 -16.68
C ILE A 89 -14.09 -6.73 -16.74
N PRO A 90 -13.22 -5.91 -16.11
CA PRO A 90 -11.78 -6.17 -16.06
C PRO A 90 -11.45 -7.50 -15.34
N CYS A 91 -10.68 -8.34 -16.02
CA CYS A 91 -10.07 -9.54 -15.48
C CYS A 91 -8.56 -9.33 -15.35
N TYR A 92 -8.04 -9.57 -14.17
CA TYR A 92 -6.62 -9.41 -13.85
C TYR A 92 -5.95 -10.78 -13.79
N ASP A 93 -4.89 -10.97 -14.54
CA ASP A 93 -4.04 -12.16 -14.48
C ASP A 93 -2.66 -11.76 -13.94
N ILE A 94 -2.46 -11.98 -12.64
CA ILE A 94 -1.22 -11.65 -11.93
C ILE A 94 -0.26 -12.83 -12.07
N LYS A 95 0.74 -12.70 -12.93
CA LYS A 95 1.70 -13.78 -13.21
C LYS A 95 2.48 -14.17 -11.96
N GLU A 96 2.58 -15.48 -11.73
CA GLU A 96 3.43 -16.04 -10.69
C GLU A 96 4.87 -16.19 -11.15
N GLY A 97 5.82 -16.31 -10.20
CA GLY A 97 7.25 -16.44 -10.50
C GLY A 97 7.87 -15.16 -11.01
N ALA A 98 7.33 -14.01 -10.66
CA ALA A 98 7.86 -12.71 -10.99
C ALA A 98 9.04 -12.32 -10.07
N ALA A 99 9.83 -11.34 -10.50
CA ALA A 99 10.96 -10.84 -9.74
C ALA A 99 10.58 -10.38 -8.33
N TRP A 100 9.46 -9.65 -8.18
CA TRP A 100 8.98 -9.20 -6.87
C TRP A 100 8.48 -10.33 -5.94
N ASP A 101 8.32 -11.57 -6.43
CA ASP A 101 8.15 -12.76 -5.60
C ASP A 101 9.47 -13.15 -4.89
N ASN A 102 10.60 -12.58 -5.32
CA ASN A 102 11.94 -12.98 -4.93
C ASN A 102 12.80 -11.79 -4.46
N ILE A 103 12.23 -10.87 -3.70
CA ILE A 103 12.94 -9.70 -3.12
C ILE A 103 14.00 -10.21 -2.14
N PRO A 104 15.31 -9.99 -2.40
CA PRO A 104 16.36 -10.48 -1.52
C PRO A 104 16.49 -9.59 -0.26
N TYR A 105 16.87 -10.19 0.87
CA TYR A 105 17.21 -9.42 2.07
C TYR A 105 18.70 -9.09 2.09
N THR A 106 19.05 -7.91 1.61
CA THR A 106 20.44 -7.44 1.47
C THR A 106 20.88 -6.60 2.68
N PRO A 107 22.20 -6.41 2.89
CA PRO A 107 22.72 -5.48 3.89
C PRO A 107 22.24 -4.03 3.71
N ALA A 108 22.00 -3.60 2.45
CA ALA A 108 21.45 -2.30 2.14
C ALA A 108 20.00 -2.19 2.64
N LEU A 109 19.20 -3.22 2.40
CA LEU A 109 17.83 -3.28 2.87
C LEU A 109 17.74 -3.34 4.41
N GLU A 110 18.65 -4.08 5.06
CA GLU A 110 18.74 -4.11 6.53
C GLU A 110 19.06 -2.72 7.11
N LYS A 111 20.01 -2.00 6.49
CA LYS A 111 20.32 -0.62 6.89
C LYS A 111 19.14 0.31 6.69
N LEU A 112 18.39 0.14 5.60
CA LEU A 112 17.17 0.91 5.33
C LEU A 112 16.12 0.66 6.41
N ALA A 113 15.85 -0.61 6.75
CA ALA A 113 14.91 -1.01 7.81
C ALA A 113 15.23 -0.36 9.16
N LYS A 114 16.50 -0.39 9.58
CA LYS A 114 16.96 0.17 10.86
C LYS A 114 16.83 1.70 10.95
N ASN A 115 16.67 2.39 9.82
CA ASN A 115 16.63 3.85 9.76
C ASN A 115 15.29 4.43 9.28
N CYS A 116 14.31 3.59 8.91
CA CYS A 116 13.02 4.09 8.47
C CYS A 116 12.09 4.45 9.64
N THR A 117 11.19 5.40 9.38
CA THR A 117 10.16 5.86 10.33
C THR A 117 8.79 5.27 10.02
N ALA A 118 8.56 4.91 8.78
CA ALA A 118 7.32 4.26 8.35
C ALA A 118 7.57 3.24 7.24
N ALA A 119 6.81 2.16 7.24
CA ALA A 119 6.80 1.19 6.14
C ALA A 119 5.37 0.73 5.83
N CYS A 120 5.02 0.73 4.54
CA CYS A 120 3.77 0.17 4.03
C CYS A 120 4.05 -1.10 3.23
N PHE A 121 3.25 -2.13 3.47
CA PHE A 121 3.34 -3.43 2.81
C PHE A 121 1.96 -4.05 2.63
N GLY A 122 1.81 -4.93 1.65
CA GLY A 122 0.56 -5.63 1.33
C GLY A 122 0.64 -7.14 1.52
N SER A 123 -0.45 -7.83 1.19
CA SER A 123 -0.50 -9.30 1.21
C SER A 123 0.10 -9.93 -0.04
N LEU A 124 -0.04 -9.27 -1.21
CA LEU A 124 0.27 -9.86 -2.50
C LEU A 124 1.73 -10.31 -2.64
N ALA A 125 2.69 -9.44 -2.28
CA ALA A 125 4.12 -9.78 -2.35
C ALA A 125 4.55 -10.83 -1.32
N GLN A 126 3.66 -11.24 -0.42
CA GLN A 126 3.91 -12.29 0.55
C GLN A 126 3.44 -13.68 0.09
N ARG A 127 2.88 -13.78 -1.11
CA ARG A 127 2.46 -15.09 -1.68
C ARG A 127 3.62 -16.06 -1.82
N ASN A 128 4.80 -15.57 -2.18
CA ASN A 128 6.03 -16.36 -2.23
C ASN A 128 6.83 -16.21 -0.93
N GLU A 129 7.44 -17.30 -0.49
CA GLU A 129 8.15 -17.38 0.78
C GLU A 129 9.38 -16.45 0.83
N VAL A 130 10.10 -16.28 -0.29
CA VAL A 130 11.32 -15.45 -0.33
C VAL A 130 10.98 -14.00 0.02
N SER A 131 10.06 -13.38 -0.71
CA SER A 131 9.63 -12.00 -0.43
C SER A 131 8.92 -11.86 0.89
N ARG A 132 8.10 -12.84 1.29
CA ARG A 132 7.46 -12.85 2.61
C ARG A 132 8.49 -12.81 3.74
N ASN A 133 9.54 -13.65 3.68
CA ASN A 133 10.61 -13.65 4.66
C ASN A 133 11.37 -12.33 4.68
N THR A 134 11.63 -11.74 3.52
CA THR A 134 12.27 -10.43 3.40
C THR A 134 11.42 -9.32 4.03
N ILE A 135 10.13 -9.25 3.71
CA ILE A 135 9.20 -8.27 4.30
C ILE A 135 9.12 -8.45 5.82
N CYS A 136 8.94 -9.67 6.31
CA CYS A 136 8.92 -9.95 7.75
C CYS A 136 10.21 -9.49 8.44
N ARG A 137 11.38 -9.85 7.90
CA ARG A 137 12.68 -9.44 8.46
C ARG A 137 12.85 -7.92 8.42
N PHE A 138 12.40 -7.25 7.36
CA PHE A 138 12.42 -5.80 7.26
C PHE A 138 11.63 -5.17 8.42
N LEU A 139 10.38 -5.58 8.59
CA LEU A 139 9.50 -5.07 9.65
C LEU A 139 10.02 -5.37 11.06
N ASP A 140 10.60 -6.56 11.26
CA ASP A 140 11.16 -6.97 12.56
C ASP A 140 12.44 -6.19 12.91
N ASN A 141 13.19 -5.71 11.91
CA ASN A 141 14.40 -4.87 12.06
C ASN A 141 14.10 -3.35 12.12
N MET A 142 12.87 -2.92 11.90
CA MET A 142 12.49 -1.52 12.09
C MET A 142 12.63 -1.10 13.57
N PRO A 143 12.91 0.19 13.84
CA PRO A 143 12.93 0.71 15.20
C PRO A 143 11.61 0.41 15.94
N LYS A 144 11.70 0.24 17.26
CA LYS A 144 10.54 -0.06 18.12
C LYS A 144 10.06 1.15 18.92
N GLU A 145 10.59 2.33 18.59
CA GLU A 145 10.28 3.59 19.26
C GLU A 145 8.83 4.01 18.97
N GLU A 146 8.28 4.79 19.88
CA GLU A 146 7.01 5.47 19.67
C GLU A 146 7.11 6.39 18.44
N GLY A 147 6.08 6.44 17.59
CA GLY A 147 6.11 7.22 16.34
C GLY A 147 6.49 6.41 15.10
N ILE A 148 7.06 5.21 15.25
CA ILE A 148 7.27 4.31 14.11
C ILE A 148 5.92 3.77 13.62
N LEU A 149 5.70 3.86 12.30
CA LEU A 149 4.47 3.42 11.65
C LEU A 149 4.75 2.19 10.78
N LYS A 150 4.04 1.10 11.05
CA LYS A 150 4.03 -0.12 10.22
C LYS A 150 2.63 -0.30 9.69
N ILE A 151 2.44 -0.01 8.41
CA ILE A 151 1.15 0.03 7.75
C ILE A 151 0.97 -1.26 6.95
N PHE A 152 -0.02 -2.06 7.33
CA PHE A 152 -0.48 -3.18 6.52
C PHE A 152 -1.71 -2.73 5.73
N ASP A 153 -1.50 -2.38 4.47
CA ASP A 153 -2.57 -2.23 3.49
C ASP A 153 -2.86 -3.61 2.92
N ILE A 154 -3.97 -4.20 3.36
CA ILE A 154 -4.17 -5.66 3.18
C ILE A 154 -4.21 -6.07 1.72
N ASN A 155 -4.89 -5.29 0.88
CA ASN A 155 -4.88 -5.34 -0.58
C ASN A 155 -4.99 -6.77 -1.12
N LEU A 156 -6.07 -7.49 -0.77
CA LEU A 156 -6.29 -8.87 -1.19
C LEU A 156 -6.43 -8.96 -2.71
N ARG A 157 -5.70 -9.90 -3.31
CA ARG A 157 -5.76 -10.16 -4.75
C ARG A 157 -5.95 -11.63 -5.02
N GLN A 158 -6.98 -11.97 -5.80
CA GLN A 158 -7.30 -13.35 -6.18
C GLN A 158 -7.28 -14.32 -4.98
N GLY A 159 -6.53 -15.43 -5.06
CA GLY A 159 -6.31 -16.38 -3.96
C GLY A 159 -4.91 -16.29 -3.33
N PHE A 160 -4.17 -15.20 -3.57
CA PHE A 160 -2.77 -15.06 -3.15
C PHE A 160 -2.61 -14.62 -1.69
N TYR A 161 -3.48 -15.10 -0.81
CA TYR A 161 -3.42 -14.84 0.63
C TYR A 161 -3.86 -16.07 1.41
N THR A 162 -3.38 -16.18 2.63
CA THR A 162 -3.81 -17.23 3.57
C THR A 162 -4.11 -16.59 4.93
N LYS A 163 -4.81 -17.36 5.79
CA LYS A 163 -5.06 -16.94 7.17
C LYS A 163 -3.77 -16.62 7.91
N GLU A 164 -2.72 -17.41 7.67
CA GLU A 164 -1.40 -17.26 8.27
C GLU A 164 -0.74 -15.95 7.83
N ILE A 165 -0.70 -15.67 6.52
CA ILE A 165 -0.15 -14.43 5.97
C ILE A 165 -0.84 -13.21 6.58
N ILE A 166 -2.18 -13.20 6.58
CA ILE A 166 -2.96 -12.10 7.14
C ILE A 166 -2.68 -11.94 8.64
N THR A 167 -2.71 -13.04 9.39
CA THR A 167 -2.49 -13.02 10.85
C THR A 167 -1.10 -12.49 11.20
N GLU A 168 -0.07 -13.00 10.54
CA GLU A 168 1.33 -12.60 10.82
C GLU A 168 1.62 -11.17 10.37
N SER A 169 0.95 -10.70 9.33
CA SER A 169 1.04 -9.30 8.88
C SER A 169 0.37 -8.34 9.87
N ILE A 170 -0.85 -8.67 10.34
CA ILE A 170 -1.53 -7.83 11.34
C ILE A 170 -0.74 -7.77 12.65
N LYS A 171 -0.11 -8.86 13.09
CA LYS A 171 0.76 -8.86 14.29
C LYS A 171 1.99 -7.97 14.16
N ARG A 172 2.48 -7.73 12.93
CA ARG A 172 3.66 -6.90 12.66
C ARG A 172 3.35 -5.45 12.38
N CYS A 173 2.09 -5.13 12.08
CA CYS A 173 1.68 -3.74 11.84
C CYS A 173 1.18 -3.07 13.12
N ASN A 174 1.08 -1.75 13.08
CA ASN A 174 0.35 -0.95 14.07
C ASN A 174 -0.73 -0.06 13.43
N ILE A 175 -0.77 -0.03 12.10
CA ILE A 175 -1.87 0.54 11.32
C ILE A 175 -2.32 -0.53 10.33
N LEU A 176 -3.60 -0.91 10.41
CA LEU A 176 -4.25 -1.77 9.43
C LEU A 176 -5.12 -0.91 8.53
N LYS A 177 -4.93 -0.99 7.22
CA LYS A 177 -5.89 -0.45 6.25
C LYS A 177 -6.56 -1.60 5.52
N ILE A 178 -7.86 -1.51 5.39
CA ILE A 178 -8.72 -2.55 4.83
C ILE A 178 -9.95 -1.90 4.18
N ASN A 179 -10.45 -2.42 3.08
CA ASN A 179 -11.74 -2.01 2.55
C ASN A 179 -12.88 -2.90 3.08
N ASP A 180 -14.12 -2.52 2.81
CA ASP A 180 -15.31 -3.21 3.33
C ASP A 180 -15.45 -4.64 2.80
N GLU A 181 -15.14 -4.90 1.53
CA GLU A 181 -15.16 -6.25 0.94
C GLU A 181 -14.07 -7.15 1.53
N GLU A 182 -12.87 -6.60 1.70
CA GLU A 182 -11.75 -7.28 2.34
C GLU A 182 -12.05 -7.59 3.81
N LEU A 183 -12.68 -6.64 4.53
CA LEU A 183 -13.09 -6.84 5.93
C LEU A 183 -14.09 -7.99 6.07
N ILE A 184 -15.04 -8.10 5.14
CA ILE A 184 -15.97 -9.24 5.08
C ILE A 184 -15.20 -10.54 4.86
N THR A 185 -14.27 -10.56 3.90
CA THR A 185 -13.46 -11.74 3.57
C THR A 185 -12.60 -12.17 4.76
N VAL A 186 -11.89 -11.25 5.38
CA VAL A 186 -11.05 -11.50 6.57
C VAL A 186 -11.89 -12.00 7.73
N SER A 187 -13.09 -11.44 7.93
CA SER A 187 -14.00 -11.86 8.99
C SER A 187 -14.46 -13.31 8.79
N ARG A 188 -14.70 -13.74 7.56
CA ARG A 188 -15.03 -15.15 7.25
C ARG A 188 -13.85 -16.08 7.53
N ILE A 189 -12.64 -15.71 7.11
CA ILE A 189 -11.40 -16.49 7.32
C ILE A 189 -11.12 -16.65 8.83
N PHE A 190 -11.37 -15.62 9.64
CA PHE A 190 -11.12 -15.65 11.07
C PHE A 190 -12.27 -16.25 11.90
N GLY A 191 -13.40 -16.56 11.26
CA GLY A 191 -14.57 -17.11 11.94
C GLY A 191 -15.28 -16.12 12.87
N TYR A 192 -15.23 -14.82 12.54
CA TYR A 192 -15.96 -13.82 13.31
C TYR A 192 -17.46 -13.89 13.00
N PRO A 193 -18.31 -13.84 14.02
CA PRO A 193 -19.74 -13.86 13.83
C PRO A 193 -20.24 -12.66 13.03
N GLY A 194 -21.49 -12.74 12.54
CA GLY A 194 -22.14 -11.73 11.70
C GLY A 194 -22.47 -10.44 12.44
N ILE A 195 -21.44 -9.73 12.88
CA ILE A 195 -21.54 -8.37 13.41
C ILE A 195 -21.35 -7.35 12.26
N ASP A 196 -21.78 -6.10 12.45
CA ASP A 196 -21.60 -5.04 11.48
C ASP A 196 -20.12 -4.68 11.27
N LEU A 197 -19.83 -3.90 10.22
CA LEU A 197 -18.47 -3.56 9.83
C LEU A 197 -17.72 -2.77 10.92
N GLU A 198 -18.40 -1.85 11.58
CA GLU A 198 -17.80 -1.01 12.61
C GLU A 198 -17.36 -1.84 13.81
N ASN A 199 -18.21 -2.72 14.31
CA ASN A 199 -17.86 -3.62 15.42
C ASN A 199 -16.75 -4.62 15.05
N LYS A 200 -16.64 -5.05 13.78
CA LYS A 200 -15.49 -5.83 13.30
C LYS A 200 -14.20 -5.03 13.37
N CYS A 201 -14.24 -3.74 13.03
CA CYS A 201 -13.07 -2.86 13.12
C CYS A 201 -12.61 -2.71 14.58
N TRP A 202 -13.53 -2.45 15.51
CA TRP A 202 -13.24 -2.38 16.94
C TRP A 202 -12.64 -3.68 17.47
N LEU A 203 -13.19 -4.82 17.04
CA LEU A 203 -12.66 -6.14 17.42
C LEU A 203 -11.23 -6.35 16.95
N LEU A 204 -10.93 -6.02 15.67
CA LEU A 204 -9.58 -6.14 15.13
C LEU A 204 -8.61 -5.16 15.82
N LEU A 205 -9.01 -3.91 15.98
CA LEU A 205 -8.22 -2.88 16.66
C LEU A 205 -7.80 -3.35 18.07
N GLY A 206 -8.76 -3.80 18.89
CA GLY A 206 -8.49 -4.26 20.25
C GLY A 206 -7.72 -5.56 20.31
N LYS A 207 -8.11 -6.58 19.50
CA LYS A 207 -7.46 -7.90 19.49
C LYS A 207 -5.97 -7.84 19.16
N TYR A 208 -5.59 -6.98 18.21
CA TYR A 208 -4.21 -6.88 17.75
C TYR A 208 -3.47 -5.66 18.31
N ASN A 209 -4.09 -4.92 19.23
CA ASN A 209 -3.53 -3.71 19.85
C ASN A 209 -3.00 -2.72 18.81
N LEU A 210 -3.80 -2.46 17.77
CA LEU A 210 -3.45 -1.54 16.71
C LEU A 210 -3.53 -0.08 17.21
N LYS A 211 -2.65 0.77 16.73
CA LYS A 211 -2.75 2.22 16.93
C LYS A 211 -3.92 2.81 16.14
N MET A 212 -4.12 2.31 14.92
CA MET A 212 -5.18 2.76 14.01
C MET A 212 -5.68 1.61 13.14
N LEU A 213 -6.95 1.67 12.79
CA LEU A 213 -7.54 0.87 11.73
C LEU A 213 -8.28 1.80 10.77
N ILE A 214 -7.93 1.72 9.50
CA ILE A 214 -8.55 2.51 8.41
C ILE A 214 -9.46 1.57 7.63
N LEU A 215 -10.75 1.90 7.58
CA LEU A 215 -11.75 1.22 6.76
C LEU A 215 -12.19 2.15 5.63
N THR A 216 -11.98 1.72 4.38
CA THR A 216 -12.50 2.44 3.21
C THR A 216 -13.71 1.72 2.65
N CYS A 217 -14.78 2.46 2.32
CA CYS A 217 -16.06 1.94 1.84
C CYS A 217 -16.45 2.54 0.48
N GLY A 218 -15.46 2.80 -0.38
CA GLY A 218 -15.68 3.38 -1.71
C GLY A 218 -16.51 4.66 -1.65
N VAL A 219 -17.63 4.69 -2.35
CA VAL A 219 -18.52 5.84 -2.40
C VAL A 219 -19.24 6.14 -1.07
N ASN A 220 -19.25 5.21 -0.12
CA ASN A 220 -19.91 5.31 1.17
C ASN A 220 -19.04 5.95 2.26
N GLY A 221 -17.87 6.46 1.92
CA GLY A 221 -16.99 7.11 2.86
C GLY A 221 -15.86 6.25 3.40
N SER A 222 -15.23 6.72 4.45
CA SER A 222 -14.14 6.01 5.13
C SER A 222 -14.15 6.31 6.62
N TYR A 223 -13.56 5.41 7.38
CA TYR A 223 -13.43 5.49 8.83
C TYR A 223 -11.97 5.33 9.25
N VAL A 224 -11.55 6.08 10.24
CA VAL A 224 -10.29 5.85 10.95
C VAL A 224 -10.59 5.63 12.42
N PHE A 225 -10.35 4.42 12.90
CA PHE A 225 -10.52 4.01 14.29
C PHE A 225 -9.20 4.13 15.02
N THR A 226 -9.24 4.74 16.21
CA THR A 226 -8.16 4.73 17.20
C THR A 226 -8.71 4.19 18.52
N PRO A 227 -7.90 3.85 19.53
CA PRO A 227 -8.42 3.36 20.81
C PRO A 227 -9.42 4.30 21.53
N GLY A 228 -9.43 5.58 21.20
CA GLY A 228 -10.26 6.58 21.89
C GLY A 228 -11.36 7.21 21.03
N GLU A 229 -11.27 7.10 19.71
CA GLU A 229 -12.18 7.82 18.81
C GLU A 229 -12.34 7.14 17.45
N VAL A 230 -13.39 7.53 16.74
CA VAL A 230 -13.58 7.19 15.33
C VAL A 230 -13.81 8.48 14.52
N SER A 231 -13.07 8.60 13.43
CA SER A 231 -13.26 9.66 12.44
C SER A 231 -13.99 9.07 11.23
N PHE A 232 -15.15 9.60 10.87
CA PHE A 232 -15.87 9.29 9.64
C PHE A 232 -15.84 10.47 8.69
N ILE A 233 -15.64 10.20 7.40
CA ILE A 233 -15.68 11.20 6.32
C ILE A 233 -16.37 10.59 5.11
N GLU A 234 -17.34 11.30 4.60
CA GLU A 234 -18.03 10.95 3.36
C GLU A 234 -17.09 11.08 2.15
N THR A 235 -17.24 10.19 1.17
CA THR A 235 -16.49 10.31 -0.09
C THR A 235 -17.07 11.46 -0.93
N PRO A 236 -16.24 12.43 -1.36
CA PRO A 236 -16.68 13.48 -2.27
C PRO A 236 -17.17 12.90 -3.59
N LYS A 237 -18.25 13.47 -4.12
CA LYS A 237 -18.72 13.11 -5.47
C LYS A 237 -17.84 13.75 -6.51
N VAL A 238 -17.19 12.93 -7.32
CA VAL A 238 -16.31 13.35 -8.42
C VAL A 238 -16.67 12.59 -9.70
N GLU A 239 -16.29 13.14 -10.84
CA GLU A 239 -16.34 12.41 -12.11
C GLU A 239 -15.15 11.46 -12.17
N VAL A 240 -15.44 10.15 -12.12
CA VAL A 240 -14.41 9.11 -12.03
C VAL A 240 -13.86 8.79 -13.42
N ALA A 241 -12.55 8.97 -13.60
CA ALA A 241 -11.81 8.53 -14.77
C ALA A 241 -11.20 7.14 -14.57
N ASP A 242 -10.60 6.90 -13.39
CA ASP A 242 -9.96 5.63 -13.01
C ASP A 242 -9.99 5.49 -11.48
N THR A 243 -10.04 4.27 -10.95
CA THR A 243 -9.99 4.03 -9.50
C THR A 243 -8.66 3.42 -9.05
N VAL A 244 -7.76 3.15 -9.99
CA VAL A 244 -6.43 2.58 -9.69
C VAL A 244 -5.62 3.58 -8.87
N GLY A 245 -4.98 3.10 -7.80
CA GLY A 245 -4.16 3.93 -6.92
C GLY A 245 -4.95 4.79 -5.91
N ALA A 246 -6.29 4.80 -5.93
CA ALA A 246 -7.09 5.55 -4.97
C ALA A 246 -6.78 5.15 -3.51
N GLY A 247 -6.67 3.84 -3.24
CA GLY A 247 -6.28 3.32 -1.93
C GLY A 247 -4.86 3.67 -1.54
N ASP A 248 -3.93 3.57 -2.49
CA ASP A 248 -2.50 3.83 -2.27
C ASP A 248 -2.27 5.32 -1.98
N SER A 249 -2.95 6.20 -2.73
CA SER A 249 -2.89 7.66 -2.53
C SER A 249 -3.52 8.09 -1.21
N PHE A 250 -4.64 7.46 -0.83
CA PHE A 250 -5.24 7.66 0.49
C PHE A 250 -4.22 7.34 1.59
N THR A 251 -3.63 6.13 1.53
CA THR A 251 -2.65 5.66 2.52
C THR A 251 -1.42 6.57 2.54
N GLY A 252 -0.93 6.98 1.36
CA GLY A 252 0.22 7.88 1.22
C GLY A 252 -0.03 9.26 1.85
N ALA A 253 -1.15 9.90 1.53
CA ALA A 253 -1.53 11.19 2.07
C ALA A 253 -1.78 11.15 3.58
N PHE A 254 -2.46 10.09 4.07
CA PHE A 254 -2.72 9.87 5.49
C PHE A 254 -1.41 9.75 6.28
N VAL A 255 -0.53 8.84 5.86
CA VAL A 255 0.75 8.59 6.55
C VAL A 255 1.64 9.84 6.51
N ALA A 256 1.73 10.51 5.37
CA ALA A 256 2.49 11.75 5.25
C ALA A 256 1.98 12.83 6.22
N SER A 257 0.66 12.97 6.36
CA SER A 257 0.03 13.92 7.30
C SER A 257 0.34 13.59 8.75
N ILE A 258 0.21 12.33 9.15
CA ILE A 258 0.55 11.89 10.52
C ILE A 258 2.02 12.17 10.83
N LEU A 259 2.93 11.85 9.90
CA LEU A 259 4.37 12.11 10.08
C LEU A 259 4.71 13.59 10.14
N LYS A 260 3.91 14.46 9.52
CA LYS A 260 4.00 15.92 9.62
C LYS A 260 3.33 16.48 10.90
N GLY A 261 2.82 15.61 11.79
CA GLY A 261 2.24 16.02 13.07
C GLY A 261 0.79 16.51 13.01
N LYS A 262 0.08 16.25 11.91
CA LYS A 262 -1.37 16.53 11.82
C LYS A 262 -2.16 15.57 12.71
N SER A 263 -3.29 16.01 13.20
CA SER A 263 -4.25 15.17 13.91
C SER A 263 -4.80 14.07 12.99
N VAL A 264 -5.34 13.00 13.57
CA VAL A 264 -5.99 11.91 12.82
C VAL A 264 -7.10 12.45 11.93
N ARG A 265 -7.89 13.42 12.42
CA ARG A 265 -8.98 14.02 11.65
C ARG A 265 -8.46 14.78 10.43
N GLU A 266 -7.47 15.64 10.59
CA GLU A 266 -6.86 16.40 9.49
C GLU A 266 -6.18 15.49 8.47
N ALA A 267 -5.48 14.44 8.92
CA ALA A 267 -4.86 13.44 8.06
C ALA A 267 -5.93 12.68 7.25
N HIS A 268 -7.04 12.33 7.88
CA HIS A 268 -8.15 11.65 7.22
C HIS A 268 -8.82 12.54 6.16
N GLU A 269 -9.08 13.82 6.48
CA GLU A 269 -9.65 14.79 5.54
C GLU A 269 -8.79 14.98 4.29
N LEU A 270 -7.47 15.09 4.47
CA LEU A 270 -6.55 15.21 3.35
C LEU A 270 -6.49 13.91 2.52
N ALA A 271 -6.44 12.76 3.18
CA ALA A 271 -6.42 11.45 2.51
C ALA A 271 -7.64 11.24 1.61
N VAL A 272 -8.84 11.60 2.09
CA VAL A 272 -10.08 11.52 1.32
C VAL A 272 -10.05 12.46 0.10
N LYS A 273 -9.60 13.69 0.27
CA LYS A 273 -9.48 14.67 -0.84
C LYS A 273 -8.49 14.21 -1.90
N VAL A 274 -7.32 13.72 -1.49
CA VAL A 274 -6.28 13.22 -2.40
C VAL A 274 -6.77 11.99 -3.15
N SER A 275 -7.37 11.03 -2.46
CA SER A 275 -7.93 9.83 -3.10
C SER A 275 -9.03 10.18 -4.11
N ALA A 276 -9.93 11.10 -3.77
CA ALA A 276 -10.97 11.57 -4.68
C ALA A 276 -10.37 12.27 -5.91
N PHE A 277 -9.34 13.10 -5.73
CA PHE A 277 -8.62 13.71 -6.86
C PHE A 277 -7.97 12.66 -7.75
N VAL A 278 -7.28 11.66 -7.17
CA VAL A 278 -6.65 10.57 -7.96
C VAL A 278 -7.69 9.83 -8.79
N CYS A 279 -8.89 9.61 -8.27
CA CYS A 279 -9.98 9.01 -9.04
C CYS A 279 -10.41 9.82 -10.27
N THR A 280 -10.13 11.13 -10.34
CA THR A 280 -10.41 11.96 -11.53
C THR A 280 -9.31 11.90 -12.59
N GLN A 281 -8.21 11.22 -12.32
CA GLN A 281 -7.04 11.13 -13.20
C GLN A 281 -6.90 9.74 -13.81
N ASN A 282 -6.13 9.62 -14.89
CA ASN A 282 -5.78 8.34 -15.47
C ASN A 282 -4.53 7.76 -14.82
N GLY A 283 -4.63 6.54 -14.29
CA GLY A 283 -3.51 5.81 -13.66
C GLY A 283 -3.30 6.16 -12.19
N ALA A 284 -2.41 5.39 -11.55
CA ALA A 284 -2.29 5.33 -10.10
C ALA A 284 -1.48 6.47 -9.46
N ILE A 285 -0.62 7.15 -10.24
CA ILE A 285 0.40 8.07 -9.72
C ILE A 285 0.38 9.45 -10.40
N PRO A 286 -0.78 10.15 -10.43
CA PRO A 286 -0.82 11.51 -10.95
C PRO A 286 -0.04 12.49 -10.06
N VAL A 287 0.41 13.59 -10.66
CA VAL A 287 0.99 14.71 -9.91
C VAL A 287 -0.12 15.41 -9.12
N LEU A 288 0.09 15.54 -7.81
CA LEU A 288 -0.87 16.20 -6.93
C LEU A 288 -0.78 17.72 -7.04
N PRO A 289 -1.92 18.44 -7.04
CA PRO A 289 -1.94 19.89 -6.93
C PRO A 289 -1.23 20.41 -5.67
N ASP A 290 -0.63 21.58 -5.78
CA ASP A 290 0.07 22.27 -4.68
C ASP A 290 -0.81 22.47 -3.42
N GLU A 291 -2.11 22.63 -3.59
CA GLU A 291 -3.07 22.78 -2.48
C GLU A 291 -3.16 21.56 -1.55
N PHE A 292 -2.76 20.37 -2.00
CA PHE A 292 -2.70 19.18 -1.16
C PHE A 292 -1.34 19.00 -0.49
N THR A 293 -0.27 19.46 -1.11
CA THR A 293 1.10 19.15 -0.71
C THR A 293 1.78 20.24 0.13
N LYS A 294 1.28 21.46 0.04
CA LYS A 294 1.72 22.64 0.82
C LYS A 294 0.86 22.85 2.06
#